data_97b14600110041abb944cb073290f171
#
_entry.id   97b14600110041abb944cb073290f171
#
_cell.length_a   1.000
_cell.length_b   1.000
_cell.length_c   1.000
_cell.angle_alpha   90.00
_cell.angle_beta   90.00
_cell.angle_gamma   90.00
#
_symmetry.space_group_name_H-M   'P 1'
#
loop_
_entity.id
_entity.type
_entity.pdbx_description
1 polymer ?
#
loop_
_entity_poly.entity_id
_entity_poly.type
_entity_poly.pdbx_seq_one_letter_code
_entity_poly.pdbx_strand_id
1 'polypeptide(L)'
;MTKLDHLGFMVSDLDRSLAFYQRLFGFEAVKRFKFRNNNIVLLDIGDGLLELIQREDGAVPPAGSHTALLEPDFDKRVKTLEEMGVEARVSPGLNGDRLCFFKDPDGHTIELTELGLGS
;
A
#
# COMPACT_ATOMS: atom_id res chain seq x y z
N MET A 1 -18.96 9.95 14.26
CA MET A 1 -17.88 10.58 13.47
C MET A 1 -17.58 9.73 12.23
N THR A 2 -17.46 10.39 11.09
CA THR A 2 -17.08 9.73 9.85
C THR A 2 -15.67 9.19 9.96
N LYS A 3 -15.41 7.96 9.46
CA LYS A 3 -14.11 7.29 9.51
C LYS A 3 -13.76 6.74 8.15
N LEU A 4 -12.48 6.59 7.88
CA LEU A 4 -12.01 5.85 6.72
C LEU A 4 -12.33 4.36 6.93
N ASP A 5 -13.01 3.75 5.96
CA ASP A 5 -13.32 2.32 5.99
C ASP A 5 -12.22 1.52 5.29
N HIS A 6 -11.91 1.89 4.06
CA HIS A 6 -10.88 1.19 3.28
C HIS A 6 -10.28 2.09 2.22
N LEU A 7 -9.10 1.68 1.72
CA LEU A 7 -8.46 2.21 0.52
C LEU A 7 -8.52 1.13 -0.55
N GLY A 8 -8.82 1.50 -1.78
CA GLY A 8 -8.89 0.55 -2.89
C GLY A 8 -7.82 0.81 -3.93
N PHE A 9 -7.08 -0.23 -4.31
CA PHE A 9 -6.09 -0.20 -5.39
C PHE A 9 -6.49 -1.17 -6.49
N MET A 10 -6.59 -0.66 -7.72
CA MET A 10 -6.74 -1.52 -8.90
C MET A 10 -5.39 -2.13 -9.25
N VAL A 11 -5.34 -3.44 -9.38
CA VAL A 11 -4.09 -4.18 -9.62
C VAL A 11 -4.24 -5.09 -10.84
N SER A 12 -3.13 -5.38 -11.51
CA SER A 12 -3.12 -6.24 -12.69
C SER A 12 -3.07 -7.73 -12.34
N ASP A 13 -2.48 -8.06 -11.21
CA ASP A 13 -2.32 -9.45 -10.73
C ASP A 13 -2.53 -9.46 -9.22
N LEU A 14 -3.69 -9.98 -8.81
CA LEU A 14 -4.12 -9.95 -7.40
C LEU A 14 -3.15 -10.70 -6.49
N ASP A 15 -2.72 -11.89 -6.90
CA ASP A 15 -1.82 -12.72 -6.08
C ASP A 15 -0.43 -12.09 -5.95
N ARG A 16 0.07 -11.47 -7.01
CA ARG A 16 1.35 -10.75 -6.98
C ARG A 16 1.29 -9.56 -6.01
N SER A 17 0.24 -8.76 -6.09
CA SER A 17 0.08 -7.60 -5.22
C SER A 17 -0.15 -8.02 -3.77
N LEU A 18 -0.95 -9.06 -3.54
CA LEU A 18 -1.14 -9.63 -2.21
C LEU A 18 0.19 -10.05 -1.59
N ALA A 19 0.99 -10.79 -2.33
CA ALA A 19 2.31 -11.24 -1.85
C ALA A 19 3.24 -10.06 -1.54
N PHE A 20 3.22 -9.02 -2.37
CA PHE A 20 3.99 -7.80 -2.16
C PHE A 20 3.66 -7.13 -0.82
N TYR A 21 2.38 -6.85 -0.59
CA TYR A 21 1.95 -6.16 0.63
C TYR A 21 2.13 -7.02 1.89
N GLN A 22 1.91 -8.33 1.78
CA GLN A 22 2.15 -9.25 2.90
C GLN A 22 3.63 -9.35 3.25
N ARG A 23 4.50 -9.43 2.25
CA ARG A 23 5.94 -9.50 2.49
C ARG A 23 6.47 -8.20 3.08
N LEU A 24 6.03 -7.05 2.54
CA LEU A 24 6.52 -5.75 2.99
C LEU A 24 6.04 -5.40 4.40
N PHE A 25 4.75 -5.51 4.65
CA PHE A 25 4.14 -5.03 5.90
C PHE A 25 3.69 -6.12 6.85
N GLY A 26 3.55 -7.35 6.39
CA GLY A 26 2.98 -8.44 7.18
C GLY A 26 1.47 -8.33 7.36
N PHE A 27 0.79 -7.60 6.49
CA PHE A 27 -0.67 -7.47 6.57
C PHE A 27 -1.36 -8.81 6.40
N GLU A 28 -2.38 -9.06 7.21
CA GLU A 28 -3.17 -10.29 7.13
C GLU A 28 -4.31 -10.13 6.13
N ALA A 29 -4.45 -11.12 5.23
CA ALA A 29 -5.61 -11.20 4.34
C ALA A 29 -6.81 -11.70 5.15
N VAL A 30 -7.85 -10.88 5.25
CA VAL A 30 -9.01 -11.19 6.09
C VAL A 30 -10.23 -11.65 5.29
N LYS A 31 -10.26 -11.36 3.98
CA LYS A 31 -11.36 -11.79 3.14
C LYS A 31 -10.94 -11.80 1.68
N ARG A 32 -11.40 -12.81 0.92
CA ARG A 32 -11.24 -12.87 -0.53
C ARG A 32 -12.59 -13.20 -1.14
N PHE A 33 -13.00 -12.42 -2.15
CA PHE A 33 -14.33 -12.58 -2.74
C PHE A 33 -14.37 -11.97 -4.14
N LYS A 34 -15.48 -12.23 -4.83
CA LYS A 34 -15.77 -11.67 -6.14
C LYS A 34 -16.99 -10.77 -6.03
N PHE A 35 -16.89 -9.58 -6.63
CA PHE A 35 -17.98 -8.62 -6.64
C PHE A 35 -17.97 -7.82 -7.94
N ARG A 36 -19.09 -7.83 -8.66
CA ARG A 36 -19.26 -7.07 -9.91
C ARG A 36 -18.11 -7.26 -10.92
N ASN A 37 -17.79 -8.51 -11.24
CA ASN A 37 -16.73 -8.87 -12.18
C ASN A 37 -15.32 -8.43 -11.73
N ASN A 38 -15.14 -8.25 -10.43
CA ASN A 38 -13.84 -7.98 -9.82
C ASN A 38 -13.47 -9.07 -8.84
N ASN A 39 -12.20 -9.48 -8.85
CA ASN A 39 -11.65 -10.33 -7.81
C ASN A 39 -11.02 -9.42 -6.77
N ILE A 40 -11.37 -9.60 -5.51
CA ILE A 40 -11.02 -8.69 -4.42
C ILE A 40 -10.39 -9.45 -3.26
N VAL A 41 -9.34 -8.86 -2.68
CA VAL A 41 -8.76 -9.28 -1.40
C VAL A 41 -8.75 -8.07 -0.47
N LEU A 42 -9.17 -8.29 0.77
CA LEU A 42 -9.07 -7.30 1.84
C LEU A 42 -7.92 -7.65 2.76
N LEU A 43 -7.06 -6.68 3.04
CA LEU A 43 -5.96 -6.79 3.99
C LEU A 43 -6.25 -5.91 5.20
N ASP A 44 -6.02 -6.43 6.39
CA ASP A 44 -6.11 -5.66 7.63
C ASP A 44 -4.84 -4.84 7.79
N ILE A 45 -4.97 -3.51 7.83
CA ILE A 45 -3.84 -2.59 8.02
C ILE A 45 -3.85 -1.93 9.39
N GLY A 46 -4.68 -2.43 10.31
CA GLY A 46 -4.82 -1.91 11.66
C GLY A 46 -6.05 -1.02 11.81
N ASP A 47 -5.98 0.22 11.33
CA ASP A 47 -7.06 1.19 11.46
C ASP A 47 -8.02 1.20 10.28
N GLY A 48 -7.97 0.21 9.43
CA GLY A 48 -8.83 0.09 8.26
C GLY A 48 -8.42 -1.08 7.40
N LEU A 49 -8.92 -1.10 6.19
CA LEU A 49 -8.67 -2.17 5.23
C LEU A 49 -7.99 -1.63 3.99
N LEU A 50 -7.10 -2.42 3.42
CA LEU A 50 -6.59 -2.21 2.08
C LEU A 50 -7.30 -3.19 1.15
N GLU A 51 -8.00 -2.66 0.15
CA GLU A 51 -8.71 -3.46 -0.84
C GLU A 51 -7.88 -3.54 -2.11
N LEU A 52 -7.48 -4.75 -2.49
CA LEU A 52 -6.82 -5.01 -3.76
C LEU A 52 -7.87 -5.54 -4.74
N ILE A 53 -8.01 -4.89 -5.89
CA ILE A 53 -9.07 -5.15 -6.86
C ILE A 53 -8.45 -5.50 -8.20
N GLN A 54 -8.70 -6.72 -8.67
CA GLN A 54 -8.34 -7.12 -10.03
C GLN A 54 -9.60 -7.26 -10.86
N ARG A 55 -9.74 -6.43 -11.90
CA ARG A 55 -10.86 -6.53 -12.84
C ARG A 55 -10.70 -7.78 -13.70
N GLU A 56 -11.82 -8.41 -14.03
CA GLU A 56 -11.80 -9.59 -14.92
C GLU A 56 -11.25 -9.26 -16.31
N ASP A 57 -11.44 -8.03 -16.78
CA ASP A 57 -10.90 -7.58 -18.07
C ASP A 57 -9.41 -7.21 -17.99
N GLY A 58 -8.82 -7.25 -16.79
CA GLY A 58 -7.41 -6.95 -16.57
C GLY A 58 -7.04 -5.47 -16.69
N ALA A 59 -7.99 -4.58 -16.88
CA ALA A 59 -7.71 -3.15 -17.03
C ALA A 59 -7.28 -2.54 -15.71
N VAL A 60 -6.21 -1.74 -15.75
CA VAL A 60 -5.69 -0.99 -14.60
C VAL A 60 -5.61 0.48 -15.01
N PRO A 61 -6.41 1.37 -14.39
CA PRO A 61 -6.33 2.79 -14.69
C PRO A 61 -4.96 3.35 -14.29
N PRO A 62 -4.47 4.41 -14.97
CA PRO A 62 -3.23 5.06 -14.57
C PRO A 62 -3.27 5.53 -13.13
N ALA A 63 -2.18 5.33 -12.39
CA ALA A 63 -2.06 5.85 -11.03
C ALA A 63 -1.84 7.36 -11.09
N GLY A 64 -2.76 8.14 -10.53
CA GLY A 64 -2.72 9.61 -10.58
C GLY A 64 -2.37 10.29 -9.27
N SER A 65 -2.34 9.54 -8.15
CA SER A 65 -2.11 10.08 -6.82
C SER A 65 -1.28 9.12 -6.00
N HIS A 66 -0.93 9.52 -4.79
CA HIS A 66 -0.20 8.65 -3.87
C HIS A 66 -1.02 8.42 -2.59
N THR A 67 -0.67 7.36 -1.88
CA THR A 67 -1.22 7.02 -0.57
C THR A 67 -0.10 7.10 0.45
N ALA A 68 -0.33 7.82 1.53
CA ALA A 68 0.64 7.93 2.62
C ALA A 68 0.23 7.02 3.77
N LEU A 69 1.17 6.21 4.24
CA LEU A 69 1.00 5.33 5.39
C LEU A 69 1.95 5.79 6.50
N LEU A 70 1.43 5.87 7.71
CA LEU A 70 2.23 6.14 8.88
C LEU A 70 3.00 4.87 9.26
N GLU A 71 4.33 4.95 9.32
CA GLU A 71 5.19 3.81 9.62
C GLU A 71 6.19 4.16 10.72
N PRO A 72 5.87 3.87 11.99
CA PRO A 72 6.79 4.14 13.10
C PRO A 72 8.11 3.36 13.01
N ASP A 73 8.07 2.16 12.42
CA ASP A 73 9.27 1.34 12.18
C ASP A 73 9.92 1.67 10.83
N PHE A 74 10.15 2.95 10.59
CA PHE A 74 10.59 3.48 9.30
C PHE A 74 11.84 2.78 8.76
N ASP A 75 12.89 2.68 9.55
CA ASP A 75 14.16 2.08 9.10
C ASP A 75 14.00 0.61 8.74
N LYS A 76 13.19 -0.12 9.51
CA LYS A 76 12.90 -1.52 9.24
C LYS A 76 12.18 -1.70 7.88
N ARG A 77 11.23 -0.83 7.58
CA ARG A 77 10.48 -0.92 6.30
C ARG A 77 11.36 -0.57 5.12
N VAL A 78 12.20 0.46 5.24
CA VAL A 78 13.16 0.81 4.20
C VAL A 78 14.10 -0.36 3.92
N LYS A 79 14.60 -1.00 4.98
CA LYS A 79 15.47 -2.18 4.83
C LYS A 79 14.75 -3.32 4.12
N THR A 80 13.50 -3.59 4.48
CA THR A 80 12.69 -4.63 3.82
C THR A 80 12.50 -4.32 2.33
N LEU A 81 12.23 -3.07 1.98
CA LEU A 81 12.12 -2.65 0.57
C LEU A 81 13.42 -2.91 -0.20
N GLU A 82 14.56 -2.57 0.40
CA GLU A 82 15.88 -2.84 -0.20
C GLU A 82 16.10 -4.33 -0.42
N GLU A 83 15.77 -5.17 0.57
CA GLU A 83 15.88 -6.62 0.49
C GLU A 83 14.97 -7.22 -0.59
N MET A 84 13.82 -6.57 -0.85
CA MET A 84 12.88 -6.96 -1.91
C MET A 84 13.32 -6.46 -3.29
N GLY A 85 14.39 -5.67 -3.38
CA GLY A 85 14.84 -5.09 -4.64
C GLY A 85 13.96 -3.93 -5.13
N VAL A 86 13.20 -3.31 -4.23
CA VAL A 86 12.33 -2.18 -4.56
C VAL A 86 13.12 -0.88 -4.36
N GLU A 87 13.10 -0.01 -5.37
CA GLU A 87 13.71 1.31 -5.25
C GLU A 87 12.92 2.14 -4.23
N ALA A 88 13.60 2.57 -3.18
CA ALA A 88 13.02 3.37 -2.11
C ALA A 88 13.76 4.69 -2.00
N ARG A 89 13.05 5.81 -2.14
CA ARG A 89 13.64 7.15 -2.05
C ARG A 89 13.30 7.77 -0.72
N VAL A 90 14.31 7.92 0.14
CA VAL A 90 14.17 8.56 1.45
C VAL A 90 14.51 10.04 1.31
N SER A 91 13.67 10.88 1.91
CA SER A 91 13.86 12.33 1.90
C SER A 91 13.34 12.94 3.20
N PRO A 92 13.83 14.15 3.57
CA PRO A 92 13.27 14.85 4.72
C PRO A 92 11.85 15.33 4.44
N GLY A 93 11.00 15.27 5.46
CA GLY A 93 9.65 15.81 5.44
C GLY A 93 9.54 17.04 6.33
N LEU A 94 8.30 17.38 6.67
CA LEU A 94 8.01 18.53 7.55
C LEU A 94 8.35 18.21 9.00
N ASN A 95 8.82 19.21 9.72
CA ASN A 95 8.98 19.14 11.18
C ASN A 95 9.84 17.96 11.66
N GLY A 96 10.91 17.67 10.95
CA GLY A 96 11.82 16.57 11.32
C GLY A 96 11.33 15.19 10.90
N ASP A 97 10.23 15.10 10.17
CA ASP A 97 9.75 13.84 9.62
C ASP A 97 10.70 13.30 8.55
N ARG A 98 10.61 12.01 8.29
CA ARG A 98 11.27 11.36 7.17
C ARG A 98 10.21 10.72 6.28
N LEU A 99 10.41 10.82 4.98
CA LEU A 99 9.52 10.26 3.98
C LEU A 99 10.27 9.21 3.16
N CYS A 100 9.54 8.17 2.76
CA CYS A 100 10.06 7.19 1.81
C CYS A 100 9.01 6.97 0.73
N PHE A 101 9.40 7.18 -0.53
CA PHE A 101 8.53 6.93 -1.67
C PHE A 101 8.98 5.68 -2.40
N PHE A 102 8.04 4.82 -2.72
CA PHE A 102 8.29 3.63 -3.54
C PHE A 102 7.04 3.31 -4.36
N LYS A 103 7.18 2.39 -5.30
CA LYS A 103 6.06 1.94 -6.13
C LYS A 103 5.76 0.47 -5.86
N ASP A 104 4.47 0.15 -5.85
CA ASP A 104 4.01 -1.23 -5.82
C ASP A 104 4.16 -1.86 -7.22
N PRO A 105 3.86 -3.17 -7.41
CA PRO A 105 4.02 -3.84 -8.70
C PRO A 105 3.23 -3.23 -9.85
N ASP A 106 2.16 -2.50 -9.59
CA ASP A 106 1.35 -1.83 -10.60
C ASP A 106 1.67 -0.35 -10.77
N GLY A 107 2.71 0.13 -10.10
CA GLY A 107 3.14 1.52 -10.23
C GLY A 107 2.39 2.49 -9.33
N HIS A 108 1.59 2.01 -8.36
CA HIS A 108 1.00 2.87 -7.36
C HIS A 108 2.09 3.47 -6.49
N THR A 109 2.08 4.79 -6.33
CA THR A 109 3.03 5.48 -5.47
C THR A 109 2.59 5.38 -4.03
N ILE A 110 3.44 4.81 -3.19
CA ILE A 110 3.24 4.70 -1.75
C ILE A 110 4.26 5.60 -1.07
N GLU A 111 3.79 6.40 -0.11
CA GLU A 111 4.62 7.21 0.75
C GLU A 111 4.57 6.63 2.15
N LEU A 112 5.75 6.40 2.75
CA LEU A 112 5.82 6.12 4.18
C LEU A 112 6.22 7.41 4.86
N THR A 113 5.54 7.76 5.94
CA THR A 113 5.88 8.88 6.80
C THR A 113 6.16 8.36 8.20
N GLU A 114 7.27 8.77 8.80
CA GLU A 114 7.66 8.30 10.13
C GLU A 114 6.78 8.91 11.21
N LEU A 115 6.51 10.20 11.13
CA LEU A 115 5.78 10.95 12.17
C LEU A 115 4.35 11.31 11.77
N GLY A 116 4.08 11.45 10.47
CA GLY A 116 2.78 11.84 9.95
C GLY A 116 2.58 13.35 9.85
N LEU A 117 1.75 13.78 8.92
CA LEU A 117 1.47 15.20 8.70
C LEU A 117 0.73 15.85 9.86
N GLY A 118 -0.02 15.07 10.63
CA GLY A 118 -0.80 15.57 11.75
C GLY A 118 -0.01 15.69 13.07
N SER A 119 1.28 15.35 13.04
CA SER A 119 2.09 15.40 14.27
C SER A 119 2.75 16.75 14.51
#